data_3038caf08d20fbf52a6f804db85df8a6
#
_entry.id   3038caf08d20fbf52a6f804db85df8a6
#
_cell.length_a   1.000
_cell.length_b   1.000
_cell.length_c   1.000
_cell.angle_alpha   90.00
_cell.angle_beta   90.00
_cell.angle_gamma   90.00
#
_symmetry.space_group_name_H-M   'P 1'
#
loop_
_entity.id
_entity.type
_entity.pdbx_description
1 polymer ?
#
loop_
_entity_poly.entity_id
_entity_poly.type
_entity_poly.pdbx_seq_one_letter_code
_entity_poly.pdbx_strand_id
1 'polypeptide(L)'
;IILVNEGTILADLRPDELLATHMLAENGIREPLYLTAMRYAGIAITPEKRPAHVDTVVLDDADTARLHKWFHALPLPEPAPAPEHLLEVRGLGFGYTKGQSTLHDISFSIGKGEMVSIVGRNGAGKSTLAKLICGFETPEQGQVLLNGRDLAQDNIRRRAQHIGYVMQNPNQMISKTMIFEEVALALQGSDMTQEQIRQRVEDTLKVCGLYPFRNWPISALSFGQKKRVTIASVLVQQPELIILDEPTAGQDFRHYTDIMEFLRGLNEQGVTVVMITHDMHLMLEYTPRALVFCDGQLIADRSAAAVLCDPELIEQAALKETSLFTLANRCGIAPAEDFVERFIAADREVRAPGC
;
A
#
# COMPACT_ATOMS: atom_id res chain seq x y z
N ILE A 1 23.91 8.84 -13.97
CA ILE A 1 23.44 8.13 -12.77
C ILE A 1 24.59 7.27 -12.25
N ILE A 2 24.90 7.44 -10.96
CA ILE A 2 25.89 6.60 -10.29
C ILE A 2 25.10 5.55 -9.50
N LEU A 3 25.32 4.27 -9.82
CA LEU A 3 24.76 3.13 -9.10
C LEU A 3 25.78 2.65 -8.07
N VAL A 4 25.38 2.68 -6.78
CA VAL A 4 26.24 2.25 -5.66
C VAL A 4 25.58 1.11 -4.93
N ASN A 5 26.32 0.03 -4.68
CA ASN A 5 25.89 -1.08 -3.84
C ASN A 5 27.05 -1.54 -2.96
N GLU A 6 26.80 -1.80 -1.67
CA GLU A 6 27.77 -2.25 -0.67
C GLU A 6 29.09 -1.42 -0.65
N GLY A 7 28.94 -0.08 -0.82
CA GLY A 7 30.09 0.83 -0.82
C GLY A 7 30.92 0.84 -2.11
N THR A 8 30.49 0.12 -3.14
CA THR A 8 31.16 0.05 -4.45
C THR A 8 30.33 0.71 -5.53
N ILE A 9 30.96 1.49 -6.40
CA ILE A 9 30.34 2.04 -7.60
C ILE A 9 30.23 0.92 -8.64
N LEU A 10 29.00 0.50 -8.96
CA LEU A 10 28.74 -0.53 -9.97
C LEU A 10 28.62 0.03 -11.38
N ALA A 11 28.13 1.27 -11.50
CA ALA A 11 27.99 1.96 -12.78
C ALA A 11 28.04 3.49 -12.59
N ASP A 12 28.56 4.16 -13.61
CA ASP A 12 28.42 5.62 -13.82
C ASP A 12 28.02 5.82 -15.29
N LEU A 13 26.72 5.87 -15.54
CA LEU A 13 26.14 5.84 -16.87
C LEU A 13 25.12 6.96 -17.05
N ARG A 14 24.86 7.34 -18.30
CA ARG A 14 23.72 8.19 -18.62
C ARG A 14 22.41 7.44 -18.37
N PRO A 15 21.30 8.13 -18.08
CA PRO A 15 20.01 7.49 -17.81
C PRO A 15 19.59 6.48 -18.89
N ASP A 16 19.73 6.84 -20.16
CA ASP A 16 19.34 5.96 -21.27
C ASP A 16 20.20 4.70 -21.35
N GLU A 17 21.50 4.81 -21.04
CA GLU A 17 22.41 3.67 -21.01
C GLU A 17 22.11 2.72 -19.86
N LEU A 18 21.86 3.26 -18.66
CA LEU A 18 21.55 2.45 -17.47
C LEU A 18 20.23 1.70 -17.64
N LEU A 19 19.17 2.40 -18.12
CA LEU A 19 17.84 1.81 -18.29
C LEU A 19 17.77 0.79 -19.43
N ALA A 20 18.71 0.83 -20.36
CA ALA A 20 18.87 -0.22 -21.37
C ALA A 20 19.44 -1.54 -20.81
N THR A 21 20.03 -1.51 -19.62
CA THR A 21 20.55 -2.70 -18.92
C THR A 21 19.49 -3.31 -17.99
N HIS A 22 19.85 -4.41 -17.30
CA HIS A 22 19.06 -5.00 -16.22
C HIS A 22 19.60 -4.66 -14.82
N MET A 23 20.61 -3.77 -14.73
CA MET A 23 21.33 -3.47 -13.50
C MET A 23 20.44 -2.95 -12.38
N LEU A 24 19.34 -2.24 -12.68
CA LEU A 24 18.41 -1.78 -11.66
C LEU A 24 17.72 -2.95 -10.98
N ALA A 25 17.14 -3.87 -11.74
CA ALA A 25 16.44 -5.03 -11.22
C ALA A 25 17.42 -5.99 -10.48
N GLU A 26 18.61 -6.21 -11.02
CA GLU A 26 19.67 -7.04 -10.41
C GLU A 26 20.13 -6.49 -9.05
N ASN A 27 20.04 -5.19 -8.85
CA ASN A 27 20.41 -4.51 -7.59
C ASN A 27 19.21 -4.12 -6.71
N GLY A 28 18.04 -4.71 -6.96
CA GLY A 28 16.85 -4.47 -6.14
C GLY A 28 16.30 -3.06 -6.24
N ILE A 29 16.53 -2.39 -7.39
CA ILE A 29 15.97 -1.07 -7.69
C ILE A 29 14.85 -1.27 -8.70
N ARG A 30 13.71 -0.62 -8.44
CA ARG A 30 12.54 -0.69 -9.32
C ARG A 30 12.83 -0.05 -10.67
N GLU A 31 12.55 -0.78 -11.74
CA GLU A 31 12.46 -0.19 -13.07
C GLU A 31 11.15 0.61 -13.25
N PRO A 32 11.16 1.65 -14.09
CA PRO A 32 9.93 2.32 -14.50
C PRO A 32 8.94 1.36 -15.15
N LEU A 33 7.65 1.40 -14.73
CA LEU A 33 6.63 0.43 -15.17
C LEU A 33 6.46 0.38 -16.69
N TYR A 34 6.60 1.51 -17.39
CA TYR A 34 6.52 1.51 -18.87
C TYR A 34 7.62 0.70 -19.53
N LEU A 35 8.84 0.64 -18.95
CA LEU A 35 9.92 -0.19 -19.48
C LEU A 35 9.63 -1.67 -19.23
N THR A 36 9.11 -2.00 -18.07
CA THR A 36 8.67 -3.37 -17.75
C THR A 36 7.59 -3.83 -18.74
N ALA A 37 6.59 -2.98 -19.04
CA ALA A 37 5.55 -3.26 -20.03
C ALA A 37 6.14 -3.48 -21.44
N MET A 38 7.09 -2.65 -21.84
CA MET A 38 7.78 -2.80 -23.13
C MET A 38 8.56 -4.12 -23.20
N ARG A 39 9.27 -4.50 -22.12
CA ARG A 39 9.99 -5.78 -22.05
C ARG A 39 9.03 -6.98 -22.13
N TYR A 40 7.89 -6.93 -21.44
CA TYR A 40 6.86 -7.98 -21.52
C TYR A 40 6.25 -8.12 -22.92
N ALA A 41 6.13 -7.01 -23.65
CA ALA A 41 5.74 -7.01 -25.05
C ALA A 41 6.85 -7.48 -26.00
N GLY A 42 8.03 -7.86 -25.52
CA GLY A 42 9.17 -8.31 -26.33
C GLY A 42 9.89 -7.19 -27.06
N ILE A 43 9.82 -5.95 -26.54
CA ILE A 43 10.53 -4.79 -27.10
C ILE A 43 11.90 -4.68 -26.45
N ALA A 44 12.95 -4.69 -27.27
CA ALA A 44 14.32 -4.47 -26.78
C ALA A 44 14.50 -3.00 -26.37
N ILE A 45 14.97 -2.78 -25.15
CA ILE A 45 15.29 -1.45 -24.63
C ILE A 45 16.75 -1.16 -24.97
N THR A 46 16.97 -0.16 -25.82
CA THR A 46 18.33 0.29 -26.23
C THR A 46 18.49 1.78 -25.93
N PRO A 47 19.74 2.30 -25.79
CA PRO A 47 19.97 3.73 -25.54
C PRO A 47 19.41 4.63 -26.64
N GLU A 48 19.38 4.15 -27.90
CA GLU A 48 18.85 4.89 -29.05
C GLU A 48 17.33 5.14 -28.92
N LYS A 49 16.62 4.26 -28.21
CA LYS A 49 15.19 4.44 -27.90
C LYS A 49 14.94 5.50 -26.83
N ARG A 50 15.97 6.07 -26.23
CA ARG A 50 15.88 7.12 -25.22
C ARG A 50 14.95 6.76 -24.04
N PRO A 51 15.24 5.65 -23.33
CA PRO A 51 14.36 5.12 -22.29
C PRO A 51 14.38 5.91 -20.98
N ALA A 52 14.98 7.08 -20.91
CA ALA A 52 15.07 7.88 -19.69
C ALA A 52 13.71 8.42 -19.21
N HIS A 53 12.79 8.66 -20.13
CA HIS A 53 11.46 9.19 -19.80
C HIS A 53 10.39 8.67 -20.75
N VAL A 54 9.20 8.36 -20.18
CA VAL A 54 8.08 7.79 -20.96
C VAL A 54 7.61 8.70 -22.09
N ASP A 55 7.70 10.03 -21.93
CA ASP A 55 7.31 10.99 -22.99
C ASP A 55 8.31 11.05 -24.14
N THR A 56 9.56 10.70 -23.90
CA THR A 56 10.64 10.82 -24.90
C THR A 56 11.11 9.48 -25.46
N VAL A 57 10.63 8.36 -24.92
CA VAL A 57 10.99 7.03 -25.43
C VAL A 57 10.55 6.90 -26.89
N VAL A 58 11.45 6.44 -27.73
CA VAL A 58 11.18 6.25 -29.17
C VAL A 58 10.51 4.89 -29.37
N LEU A 59 9.30 4.92 -29.91
CA LEU A 59 8.49 3.76 -30.27
C LEU A 59 8.24 3.81 -31.77
N ASP A 60 8.63 2.79 -32.49
CA ASP A 60 8.29 2.62 -33.89
C ASP A 60 6.95 1.86 -34.06
N ASP A 61 6.48 1.75 -35.31
CA ASP A 61 5.22 1.06 -35.60
C ASP A 61 5.26 -0.43 -35.18
N ALA A 62 6.44 -1.08 -35.24
CA ALA A 62 6.60 -2.46 -34.84
C ALA A 62 6.52 -2.60 -33.31
N ASP A 63 7.08 -1.67 -32.55
CA ASP A 63 6.98 -1.62 -31.09
C ASP A 63 5.54 -1.40 -30.64
N THR A 64 4.85 -0.46 -31.28
CA THR A 64 3.44 -0.18 -31.02
C THR A 64 2.57 -1.40 -31.31
N ALA A 65 2.80 -2.07 -32.45
CA ALA A 65 2.10 -3.32 -32.79
C ALA A 65 2.35 -4.45 -31.78
N ARG A 66 3.59 -4.57 -31.26
CA ARG A 66 3.92 -5.56 -30.21
C ARG A 66 3.18 -5.27 -28.90
N LEU A 67 3.12 -4.01 -28.46
CA LEU A 67 2.36 -3.59 -27.29
C LEU A 67 0.87 -3.90 -27.45
N HIS A 68 0.27 -3.56 -28.58
CA HIS A 68 -1.11 -3.91 -28.89
C HIS A 68 -1.36 -5.43 -28.84
N LYS A 69 -0.49 -6.21 -29.51
CA LYS A 69 -0.60 -7.67 -29.52
C LYS A 69 -0.52 -8.25 -28.11
N TRP A 70 0.46 -7.78 -27.31
CA TRP A 70 0.61 -8.23 -25.94
C TRP A 70 -0.60 -7.87 -25.09
N PHE A 71 -1.07 -6.61 -25.16
CA PHE A 71 -2.25 -6.14 -24.45
C PHE A 71 -3.49 -6.98 -24.75
N HIS A 72 -3.77 -7.27 -26.03
CA HIS A 72 -4.93 -8.06 -26.42
C HIS A 72 -4.83 -9.55 -26.08
N ALA A 73 -3.62 -10.05 -25.83
CA ALA A 73 -3.40 -11.42 -25.38
C ALA A 73 -3.65 -11.63 -23.90
N LEU A 74 -3.64 -10.56 -23.10
CA LEU A 74 -3.87 -10.63 -21.67
C LEU A 74 -5.37 -10.67 -21.34
N PRO A 75 -5.80 -11.52 -20.38
CA PRO A 75 -7.18 -11.51 -19.91
C PRO A 75 -7.49 -10.19 -19.18
N LEU A 76 -8.73 -9.74 -19.26
CA LEU A 76 -9.22 -8.71 -18.36
C LEU A 76 -9.46 -9.36 -17.00
N PRO A 77 -8.95 -8.77 -15.88
CA PRO A 77 -9.26 -9.29 -14.56
C PRO A 77 -10.76 -9.33 -14.31
N GLU A 78 -11.27 -10.45 -13.82
CA GLU A 78 -12.69 -10.55 -13.46
C GLU A 78 -12.95 -9.68 -12.21
N PRO A 79 -14.03 -8.89 -12.19
CA PRO A 79 -14.40 -8.12 -11.01
C PRO A 79 -14.72 -9.08 -9.86
N ALA A 80 -14.07 -8.90 -8.74
CA ALA A 80 -14.38 -9.67 -7.54
C ALA A 80 -15.82 -9.37 -7.07
N PRO A 81 -16.56 -10.38 -6.54
CA PRO A 81 -17.87 -10.14 -5.96
C PRO A 81 -17.75 -9.12 -4.82
N ALA A 82 -18.77 -8.26 -4.69
CA ALA A 82 -18.78 -7.25 -3.62
C ALA A 82 -18.73 -7.95 -2.25
N PRO A 83 -17.72 -7.70 -1.42
CA PRO A 83 -17.62 -8.36 -0.13
C PRO A 83 -18.65 -7.82 0.87
N GLU A 84 -18.95 -8.61 1.89
CA GLU A 84 -19.77 -8.16 3.02
C GLU A 84 -19.09 -6.96 3.71
N HIS A 85 -19.85 -5.92 4.04
CA HIS A 85 -19.33 -4.72 4.66
C HIS A 85 -18.75 -5.02 6.05
N LEU A 86 -17.49 -4.68 6.26
CA LEU A 86 -16.81 -4.74 7.56
C LEU A 86 -16.88 -3.39 8.25
N LEU A 87 -16.39 -2.34 7.58
CA LEU A 87 -16.36 -0.97 8.08
C LEU A 87 -17.30 -0.10 7.25
N GLU A 88 -18.12 0.69 7.92
CA GLU A 88 -18.93 1.73 7.29
C GLU A 88 -18.69 3.07 7.99
N VAL A 89 -18.44 4.10 7.21
CA VAL A 89 -18.33 5.49 7.64
C VAL A 89 -19.48 6.25 7.02
N ARG A 90 -20.31 6.93 7.81
CA ARG A 90 -21.52 7.60 7.35
C ARG A 90 -21.56 9.05 7.81
N GLY A 91 -21.50 10.00 6.89
CA GLY A 91 -21.64 11.42 7.14
C GLY A 91 -20.62 11.99 8.13
N LEU A 92 -19.38 11.46 8.14
CA LEU A 92 -18.39 11.80 9.17
C LEU A 92 -17.86 13.20 8.98
N GLY A 93 -18.02 14.06 10.00
CA GLY A 93 -17.48 15.40 10.07
C GLY A 93 -16.66 15.62 11.33
N PHE A 94 -15.54 16.38 11.20
CA PHE A 94 -14.62 16.63 12.31
C PHE A 94 -13.78 17.88 12.11
N GLY A 95 -13.49 18.60 13.19
CA GLY A 95 -12.53 19.69 13.25
C GLY A 95 -11.74 19.70 14.56
N TYR A 96 -10.43 19.96 14.49
CA TYR A 96 -9.59 20.11 15.68
C TYR A 96 -9.84 21.42 16.42
N THR A 97 -10.32 22.44 15.71
CA THR A 97 -10.61 23.76 16.25
C THR A 97 -12.03 24.15 15.90
N LYS A 98 -12.77 24.66 16.88
CA LYS A 98 -14.15 25.08 16.67
C LYS A 98 -14.26 26.09 15.51
N GLY A 99 -15.04 25.71 14.51
CA GLY A 99 -15.25 26.53 13.30
C GLY A 99 -14.23 26.26 12.16
N GLN A 100 -13.26 25.35 12.35
CA GLN A 100 -12.37 24.86 11.30
C GLN A 100 -12.58 23.37 11.11
N SER A 101 -13.42 23.00 10.17
CA SER A 101 -13.65 21.61 9.82
C SER A 101 -12.44 21.04 9.06
N THR A 102 -12.02 19.84 9.44
CA THR A 102 -10.92 19.09 8.79
C THR A 102 -11.45 17.99 7.88
N LEU A 103 -12.62 17.42 8.22
CA LEU A 103 -13.33 16.43 7.42
C LEU A 103 -14.80 16.86 7.26
N HIS A 104 -15.31 16.69 6.03
CA HIS A 104 -16.62 17.16 5.63
C HIS A 104 -17.44 16.03 5.01
N ASP A 105 -18.47 15.56 5.72
CA ASP A 105 -19.47 14.61 5.22
C ASP A 105 -18.86 13.36 4.53
N ILE A 106 -17.91 12.71 5.19
CA ILE A 106 -17.22 11.54 4.64
C ILE A 106 -18.11 10.30 4.78
N SER A 107 -18.37 9.64 3.65
CA SER A 107 -19.16 8.40 3.60
C SER A 107 -18.54 7.39 2.65
N PHE A 108 -18.25 6.18 3.15
CA PHE A 108 -17.77 5.04 2.38
C PHE A 108 -17.95 3.75 3.17
N SER A 109 -17.75 2.61 2.51
CA SER A 109 -17.69 1.30 3.18
C SER A 109 -16.46 0.51 2.71
N ILE A 110 -15.97 -0.39 3.57
CA ILE A 110 -14.88 -1.32 3.26
C ILE A 110 -15.38 -2.72 3.58
N GLY A 111 -15.18 -3.64 2.65
CA GLY A 111 -15.59 -5.02 2.78
C GLY A 111 -14.59 -5.89 3.56
N LYS A 112 -15.06 -7.04 4.02
CA LYS A 112 -14.23 -8.06 4.69
C LYS A 112 -13.17 -8.61 3.72
N GLY A 113 -11.92 -8.67 4.15
CA GLY A 113 -10.80 -9.14 3.33
C GLY A 113 -10.43 -8.19 2.18
N GLU A 114 -10.98 -6.98 2.13
CA GLU A 114 -10.62 -5.99 1.13
C GLU A 114 -9.26 -5.36 1.43
N MET A 115 -8.52 -5.02 0.39
CA MET A 115 -7.27 -4.26 0.49
C MET A 115 -7.47 -2.91 -0.22
N VAL A 116 -7.46 -1.80 0.55
CA VAL A 116 -7.84 -0.47 0.08
C VAL A 116 -6.75 0.54 0.38
N SER A 117 -6.46 1.43 -0.57
CA SER A 117 -5.63 2.61 -0.32
C SER A 117 -6.46 3.86 -0.05
N ILE A 118 -6.01 4.67 0.89
CA ILE A 118 -6.48 6.04 1.11
C ILE A 118 -5.36 6.98 0.64
N VAL A 119 -5.64 7.75 -0.41
CA VAL A 119 -4.66 8.62 -1.07
C VAL A 119 -5.12 10.07 -1.13
N GLY A 120 -4.21 10.97 -1.47
CA GLY A 120 -4.46 12.40 -1.56
C GLY A 120 -3.30 13.20 -0.99
N ARG A 121 -3.32 14.52 -1.19
CA ARG A 121 -2.25 15.42 -0.75
C ARG A 121 -2.08 15.44 0.77
N ASN A 122 -0.91 15.91 1.23
CA ASN A 122 -0.68 16.14 2.64
C ASN A 122 -1.68 17.17 3.19
N GLY A 123 -2.21 16.90 4.38
CA GLY A 123 -3.27 17.74 4.97
C GLY A 123 -4.71 17.46 4.50
N ALA A 124 -4.93 16.53 3.57
CA ALA A 124 -6.27 16.17 3.09
C ALA A 124 -7.18 15.47 4.11
N GLY A 125 -6.69 15.20 5.34
CA GLY A 125 -7.48 14.59 6.40
C GLY A 125 -7.32 13.09 6.58
N LYS A 126 -6.46 12.41 5.80
CA LYS A 126 -6.31 10.94 5.81
C LYS A 126 -5.98 10.36 7.19
N SER A 127 -4.94 10.87 7.86
CA SER A 127 -4.56 10.40 9.21
C SER A 127 -5.58 10.82 10.28
N THR A 128 -6.31 11.93 10.06
CA THR A 128 -7.44 12.32 10.92
C THR A 128 -8.57 11.32 10.82
N LEU A 129 -8.91 10.86 9.61
CA LEU A 129 -9.89 9.80 9.41
C LEU A 129 -9.51 8.53 10.14
N ALA A 130 -8.25 8.08 10.02
CA ALA A 130 -7.75 6.91 10.74
C ALA A 130 -7.89 7.07 12.27
N LYS A 131 -7.57 8.24 12.80
CA LYS A 131 -7.73 8.54 14.24
C LYS A 131 -9.18 8.45 14.69
N LEU A 132 -10.13 8.94 13.89
CA LEU A 132 -11.57 8.84 14.18
C LEU A 132 -12.07 7.39 14.15
N ILE A 133 -11.66 6.61 13.15
CA ILE A 133 -11.99 5.17 13.06
C ILE A 133 -11.45 4.42 14.28
N CYS A 134 -10.20 4.69 14.67
CA CYS A 134 -9.56 4.04 15.83
C CYS A 134 -10.03 4.60 17.18
N GLY A 135 -10.77 5.71 17.21
CA GLY A 135 -11.32 6.32 18.43
C GLY A 135 -10.31 7.17 19.22
N PHE A 136 -9.19 7.59 18.59
CA PHE A 136 -8.30 8.58 19.19
C PHE A 136 -8.89 9.97 19.19
N GLU A 137 -9.83 10.23 18.26
CA GLU A 137 -10.64 11.43 18.16
C GLU A 137 -12.12 11.05 18.13
N THR A 138 -13.00 11.98 18.52
CA THR A 138 -14.45 11.79 18.49
C THR A 138 -15.05 12.64 17.37
N PRO A 139 -15.85 12.09 16.46
CA PRO A 139 -16.44 12.84 15.38
C PRO A 139 -17.45 13.87 15.92
N GLU A 140 -17.55 15.03 15.27
CA GLU A 140 -18.58 16.03 15.56
C GLU A 140 -19.94 15.65 14.95
N GLN A 141 -19.88 14.93 13.81
CA GLN A 141 -21.06 14.47 13.07
C GLN A 141 -20.80 13.10 12.48
N GLY A 142 -21.88 12.39 12.18
CA GLY A 142 -21.82 11.08 11.53
C GLY A 142 -21.48 9.96 12.49
N GLN A 143 -21.19 8.79 11.93
CA GLN A 143 -20.94 7.56 12.70
C GLN A 143 -19.95 6.63 11.99
N VAL A 144 -19.29 5.82 12.78
CA VAL A 144 -18.42 4.73 12.31
C VAL A 144 -19.00 3.41 12.81
N LEU A 145 -19.30 2.50 11.88
CA LEU A 145 -19.85 1.18 12.20
C LEU A 145 -18.83 0.10 11.82
N LEU A 146 -18.72 -0.92 12.64
CA LEU A 146 -17.96 -2.15 12.36
C LEU A 146 -18.90 -3.34 12.46
N ASN A 147 -18.98 -4.17 11.42
CA ASN A 147 -19.98 -5.23 11.31
C ASN A 147 -21.42 -4.74 11.63
N GLY A 148 -21.79 -3.56 11.14
CA GLY A 148 -23.08 -2.93 11.38
C GLY A 148 -23.29 -2.36 12.80
N ARG A 149 -22.33 -2.49 13.72
CA ARG A 149 -22.40 -1.99 15.09
C ARG A 149 -21.69 -0.63 15.20
N ASP A 150 -22.40 0.37 15.75
CA ASP A 150 -21.83 1.69 15.99
C ASP A 150 -20.71 1.64 17.05
N LEU A 151 -19.57 2.21 16.73
CA LEU A 151 -18.39 2.28 17.60
C LEU A 151 -18.40 3.48 18.57
N ALA A 152 -19.43 4.35 18.56
CA ALA A 152 -19.47 5.54 19.41
C ALA A 152 -19.35 5.24 20.90
N GLN A 153 -19.84 4.08 21.34
CA GLN A 153 -19.79 3.64 22.75
C GLN A 153 -18.50 2.87 23.11
N ASP A 154 -17.65 2.56 22.13
CA ASP A 154 -16.44 1.83 22.37
C ASP A 154 -15.27 2.76 22.71
N ASN A 155 -14.62 2.49 23.82
CA ASN A 155 -13.34 3.12 24.12
C ASN A 155 -12.20 2.56 23.22
N ILE A 156 -11.06 3.25 23.21
CA ILE A 156 -9.89 2.87 22.40
C ILE A 156 -9.48 1.39 22.60
N ARG A 157 -9.51 0.89 23.85
CA ARG A 157 -9.14 -0.50 24.16
C ARG A 157 -10.07 -1.52 23.49
N ARG A 158 -11.39 -1.26 23.46
CA ARG A 158 -12.36 -2.15 22.78
C ARG A 158 -12.17 -2.07 21.28
N ARG A 159 -11.99 -0.87 20.71
CA ARG A 159 -11.73 -0.73 19.27
C ARG A 159 -10.44 -1.43 18.85
N ALA A 160 -9.38 -1.35 19.65
CA ALA A 160 -8.10 -1.99 19.38
C ALA A 160 -8.16 -3.53 19.30
N GLN A 161 -9.20 -4.16 19.85
CA GLN A 161 -9.45 -5.61 19.71
C GLN A 161 -9.90 -5.98 18.29
N HIS A 162 -10.46 -5.04 17.53
CA HIS A 162 -11.03 -5.26 16.20
C HIS A 162 -10.32 -4.46 15.10
N ILE A 163 -9.77 -3.29 15.46
CA ILE A 163 -9.14 -2.36 14.53
C ILE A 163 -7.71 -2.10 14.99
N GLY A 164 -6.76 -2.54 14.21
CA GLY A 164 -5.34 -2.25 14.42
C GLY A 164 -4.91 -0.97 13.72
N TYR A 165 -4.07 -0.16 14.35
CA TYR A 165 -3.47 1.01 13.75
C TYR A 165 -1.95 0.98 13.85
N VAL A 166 -1.28 1.07 12.72
CA VAL A 166 0.19 1.07 12.62
C VAL A 166 0.64 2.43 12.13
N MET A 167 1.34 3.17 12.98
CA MET A 167 1.84 4.51 12.69
C MET A 167 3.01 4.49 11.68
N GLN A 168 3.23 5.61 11.00
CA GLN A 168 4.31 5.78 10.04
C GLN A 168 5.69 5.48 10.66
N ASN A 169 6.00 6.08 11.80
CA ASN A 169 7.28 5.86 12.49
C ASN A 169 7.17 4.78 13.57
N PRO A 170 7.82 3.61 13.40
CA PRO A 170 7.76 2.52 14.37
C PRO A 170 8.28 2.92 15.75
N ASN A 171 9.23 3.85 15.85
CA ASN A 171 9.78 4.27 17.13
C ASN A 171 8.76 5.03 18.01
N GLN A 172 7.65 5.52 17.44
CA GLN A 172 6.57 6.15 18.22
C GLN A 172 5.63 5.14 18.85
N MET A 173 5.64 3.88 18.36
CA MET A 173 4.80 2.80 18.88
C MET A 173 5.55 1.92 19.87
N ILE A 174 6.85 1.72 19.67
CA ILE A 174 7.69 0.82 20.46
C ILE A 174 7.93 1.43 21.84
N SER A 175 7.56 0.68 22.89
CA SER A 175 7.66 1.09 24.30
C SER A 175 8.53 0.15 25.14
N LYS A 176 8.75 -1.09 24.70
CA LYS A 176 9.58 -2.09 25.39
C LYS A 176 10.94 -2.23 24.73
N THR A 177 11.87 -2.82 25.45
CA THR A 177 13.24 -3.07 24.96
C THR A 177 13.36 -4.39 24.22
N MET A 178 12.54 -5.37 24.56
CA MET A 178 12.57 -6.72 23.99
C MET A 178 11.38 -6.98 23.07
N ILE A 179 11.62 -7.70 21.97
CA ILE A 179 10.59 -7.99 20.95
C ILE A 179 9.39 -8.72 21.54
N PHE A 180 9.64 -9.78 22.32
CA PHE A 180 8.57 -10.56 22.93
C PHE A 180 7.70 -9.71 23.86
N GLU A 181 8.30 -8.87 24.68
CA GLU A 181 7.60 -8.02 25.64
C GLU A 181 6.75 -6.96 24.94
N GLU A 182 7.25 -6.38 23.83
CA GLU A 182 6.53 -5.40 23.04
C GLU A 182 5.26 -6.01 22.44
N VAL A 183 5.37 -7.19 21.84
CA VAL A 183 4.21 -7.87 21.24
C VAL A 183 3.24 -8.35 22.30
N ALA A 184 3.73 -8.88 23.44
CA ALA A 184 2.90 -9.32 24.55
C ALA A 184 2.14 -8.18 25.25
N LEU A 185 2.60 -6.93 25.12
CA LEU A 185 2.02 -5.78 25.79
C LEU A 185 0.53 -5.61 25.47
N ALA A 186 0.14 -5.83 24.23
CA ALA A 186 -1.24 -5.71 23.78
C ALA A 186 -2.21 -6.72 24.44
N LEU A 187 -1.67 -7.83 24.96
CA LEU A 187 -2.45 -8.88 25.64
C LEU A 187 -2.50 -8.69 27.17
N GLN A 188 -1.87 -7.65 27.71
CA GLN A 188 -1.92 -7.39 29.16
C GLN A 188 -3.33 -7.06 29.63
N GLY A 189 -3.75 -7.76 30.70
CA GLY A 189 -5.12 -7.64 31.25
C GLY A 189 -6.21 -8.31 30.40
N SER A 190 -5.84 -9.24 29.51
CA SER A 190 -6.75 -10.24 28.95
C SER A 190 -6.95 -11.39 29.96
N ASP A 191 -8.01 -12.17 29.76
CA ASP A 191 -8.30 -13.37 30.58
C ASP A 191 -7.44 -14.59 30.21
N MET A 192 -6.41 -14.39 29.37
CA MET A 192 -5.51 -15.45 28.91
C MET A 192 -4.49 -15.82 29.97
N THR A 193 -4.19 -17.12 30.08
CA THR A 193 -3.08 -17.60 30.89
C THR A 193 -1.73 -17.19 30.29
N GLN A 194 -0.67 -17.19 31.10
CA GLN A 194 0.68 -16.84 30.62
C GLN A 194 1.15 -17.76 29.47
N GLU A 195 0.77 -19.04 29.50
CA GLU A 195 1.09 -19.99 28.43
C GLU A 195 0.31 -19.67 27.15
N GLN A 196 -0.96 -19.28 27.24
CA GLN A 196 -1.75 -18.84 26.08
C GLN A 196 -1.20 -17.53 25.48
N ILE A 197 -0.78 -16.59 26.32
CA ILE A 197 -0.12 -15.34 25.86
C ILE A 197 1.16 -15.69 25.13
N ARG A 198 2.01 -16.54 25.72
CA ARG A 198 3.27 -16.96 25.11
C ARG A 198 3.04 -17.60 23.74
N GLN A 199 2.13 -18.58 23.65
CA GLN A 199 1.82 -19.24 22.40
C GLN A 199 1.31 -18.26 21.34
N ARG A 200 0.39 -17.35 21.71
CA ARG A 200 -0.16 -16.33 20.83
C ARG A 200 0.93 -15.39 20.30
N VAL A 201 1.82 -14.92 21.15
CA VAL A 201 2.95 -14.06 20.76
C VAL A 201 3.91 -14.81 19.83
N GLU A 202 4.28 -16.04 20.15
CA GLU A 202 5.18 -16.84 19.33
C GLU A 202 4.60 -17.12 17.94
N ASP A 203 3.31 -17.43 17.84
CA ASP A 203 2.62 -17.66 16.58
C ASP A 203 2.54 -16.37 15.74
N THR A 204 2.23 -15.25 16.38
CA THR A 204 2.25 -13.94 15.71
C THR A 204 3.65 -13.59 15.19
N LEU A 205 4.70 -13.84 15.99
CA LEU A 205 6.08 -13.61 15.57
C LEU A 205 6.51 -14.51 14.42
N LYS A 206 5.99 -15.76 14.34
CA LYS A 206 6.23 -16.65 13.18
C LYS A 206 5.62 -16.06 11.92
N VAL A 207 4.36 -15.63 11.97
CA VAL A 207 3.66 -14.96 10.85
C VAL A 207 4.43 -13.74 10.39
N CYS A 208 4.96 -12.93 11.32
CA CYS A 208 5.73 -11.71 11.01
C CYS A 208 7.19 -11.97 10.59
N GLY A 209 7.65 -13.24 10.56
CA GLY A 209 9.05 -13.58 10.25
C GLY A 209 10.05 -13.13 11.32
N LEU A 210 9.58 -12.89 12.55
CA LEU A 210 10.38 -12.39 13.68
C LEU A 210 10.70 -13.44 14.73
N TYR A 211 10.17 -14.66 14.61
CA TYR A 211 10.35 -15.71 15.61
C TYR A 211 11.82 -16.03 15.94
N PRO A 212 12.77 -16.06 14.98
CA PRO A 212 14.19 -16.25 15.28
C PRO A 212 14.77 -15.17 16.19
N PHE A 213 14.21 -13.96 16.15
CA PHE A 213 14.66 -12.78 16.90
C PHE A 213 13.87 -12.52 18.19
N ARG A 214 12.93 -13.39 18.56
CA ARG A 214 11.98 -13.17 19.67
C ARG A 214 12.59 -12.74 21.00
N ASN A 215 13.81 -13.17 21.27
CA ASN A 215 14.57 -12.85 22.49
C ASN A 215 15.60 -11.74 22.28
N TRP A 216 15.55 -11.04 21.16
CA TRP A 216 16.49 -9.97 20.86
C TRP A 216 15.98 -8.60 21.34
N PRO A 217 16.90 -7.69 21.67
CA PRO A 217 16.52 -6.31 21.90
C PRO A 217 16.10 -5.65 20.59
N ILE A 218 15.05 -4.81 20.65
CA ILE A 218 14.52 -4.10 19.47
C ILE A 218 15.56 -3.13 18.88
N SER A 219 16.49 -2.63 19.69
CA SER A 219 17.58 -1.77 19.23
C SER A 219 18.52 -2.42 18.22
N ALA A 220 18.60 -3.76 18.20
CA ALA A 220 19.43 -4.52 17.26
C ALA A 220 18.75 -4.74 15.89
N LEU A 221 17.49 -4.33 15.74
CA LEU A 221 16.71 -4.55 14.52
C LEU A 221 16.91 -3.44 13.49
N SER A 222 16.86 -3.80 12.21
CA SER A 222 16.73 -2.84 11.11
C SER A 222 15.40 -2.08 11.20
N PHE A 223 15.27 -0.97 10.47
CA PHE A 223 14.03 -0.20 10.44
C PHE A 223 12.84 -1.05 9.93
N GLY A 224 13.03 -1.83 8.87
CA GLY A 224 12.00 -2.74 8.34
C GLY A 224 11.59 -3.82 9.35
N GLN A 225 12.53 -4.39 10.09
CA GLN A 225 12.23 -5.33 11.17
C GLN A 225 11.47 -4.66 12.33
N LYS A 226 11.82 -3.43 12.70
CA LYS A 226 11.06 -2.64 13.69
C LYS A 226 9.64 -2.39 13.23
N LYS A 227 9.43 -2.10 11.94
CA LYS A 227 8.09 -1.97 11.34
C LYS A 227 7.29 -3.28 11.47
N ARG A 228 7.92 -4.42 11.21
CA ARG A 228 7.27 -5.73 11.44
C ARG A 228 6.95 -5.99 12.92
N VAL A 229 7.78 -5.49 13.86
CA VAL A 229 7.46 -5.58 15.30
C VAL A 229 6.19 -4.77 15.61
N THR A 230 6.06 -3.54 15.10
CA THR A 230 4.84 -2.74 15.32
C THR A 230 3.60 -3.37 14.70
N ILE A 231 3.74 -4.01 13.54
CA ILE A 231 2.65 -4.80 12.94
C ILE A 231 2.31 -6.00 13.83
N ALA A 232 3.32 -6.73 14.34
CA ALA A 232 3.11 -7.86 15.24
C ALA A 232 2.40 -7.47 16.54
N SER A 233 2.76 -6.29 17.13
CA SER A 233 2.12 -5.77 18.35
C SER A 233 0.63 -5.47 18.15
N VAL A 234 0.21 -5.20 16.92
CA VAL A 234 -1.19 -5.00 16.55
C VAL A 234 -1.85 -6.34 16.22
N LEU A 235 -1.20 -7.17 15.39
CA LEU A 235 -1.72 -8.46 14.92
C LEU A 235 -1.98 -9.47 16.03
N VAL A 236 -1.25 -9.40 17.14
CA VAL A 236 -1.40 -10.31 18.27
C VAL A 236 -2.81 -10.26 18.88
N GLN A 237 -3.54 -9.16 18.68
CA GLN A 237 -4.94 -8.99 19.03
C GLN A 237 -5.90 -9.69 18.05
N GLN A 238 -5.41 -10.14 16.89
CA GLN A 238 -6.21 -10.68 15.76
C GLN A 238 -7.32 -9.71 15.30
N PRO A 239 -6.97 -8.46 14.96
CA PRO A 239 -7.96 -7.51 14.49
C PRO A 239 -8.54 -7.93 13.14
N GLU A 240 -9.80 -7.57 12.90
CA GLU A 240 -10.49 -7.78 11.62
C GLU A 240 -10.05 -6.77 10.55
N LEU A 241 -9.63 -5.57 10.99
CA LEU A 241 -9.16 -4.47 10.16
C LEU A 241 -7.82 -3.96 10.65
N ILE A 242 -6.86 -3.76 9.75
CA ILE A 242 -5.60 -3.07 10.04
C ILE A 242 -5.50 -1.83 9.16
N ILE A 243 -5.25 -0.69 9.79
CA ILE A 243 -4.95 0.57 9.14
C ILE A 243 -3.46 0.85 9.29
N LEU A 244 -2.75 1.00 8.17
CA LEU A 244 -1.33 1.32 8.16
C LEU A 244 -1.12 2.73 7.59
N ASP A 245 -0.47 3.58 8.36
CA ASP A 245 -0.11 4.93 7.93
C ASP A 245 1.32 4.89 7.37
N GLU A 246 1.45 5.12 6.05
CA GLU A 246 2.71 5.12 5.30
C GLU A 246 3.58 3.88 5.59
N PRO A 247 3.12 2.65 5.28
CA PRO A 247 3.79 1.42 5.70
C PRO A 247 5.20 1.26 5.13
N THR A 248 5.48 1.88 3.98
CA THR A 248 6.73 1.74 3.23
C THR A 248 7.62 2.99 3.25
N ALA A 249 7.22 4.04 3.99
CA ALA A 249 7.98 5.28 4.04
C ALA A 249 9.43 5.05 4.52
N GLY A 250 10.39 5.59 3.75
CA GLY A 250 11.82 5.50 4.08
C GLY A 250 12.44 4.12 3.84
N GLN A 251 11.78 3.24 3.09
CA GLN A 251 12.29 1.93 2.70
C GLN A 251 12.89 1.97 1.28
N ASP A 252 13.95 1.19 1.05
CA ASP A 252 14.36 0.84 -0.30
C ASP A 252 13.37 -0.16 -0.94
N PHE A 253 13.48 -0.37 -2.24
CA PHE A 253 12.51 -1.20 -2.98
C PHE A 253 12.45 -2.65 -2.49
N ARG A 254 13.56 -3.24 -2.07
CA ARG A 254 13.58 -4.62 -1.55
C ARG A 254 12.80 -4.75 -0.24
N HIS A 255 13.09 -3.85 0.73
CA HIS A 255 12.37 -3.84 2.00
C HIS A 255 10.91 -3.44 1.85
N TYR A 256 10.62 -2.53 0.91
CA TYR A 256 9.27 -2.18 0.49
C TYR A 256 8.50 -3.44 0.04
N THR A 257 9.06 -4.21 -0.91
CA THR A 257 8.43 -5.42 -1.42
C THR A 257 8.20 -6.44 -0.31
N ASP A 258 9.20 -6.67 0.56
CA ASP A 258 9.09 -7.59 1.69
C ASP A 258 7.92 -7.24 2.64
N ILE A 259 7.68 -5.95 2.91
CA ILE A 259 6.57 -5.50 3.75
C ILE A 259 5.25 -5.70 3.03
N MET A 260 5.18 -5.36 1.75
CA MET A 260 3.94 -5.44 0.99
C MET A 260 3.51 -6.89 0.72
N GLU A 261 4.45 -7.79 0.40
CA GLU A 261 4.18 -9.22 0.27
C GLU A 261 3.72 -9.83 1.60
N PHE A 262 4.30 -9.40 2.70
CA PHE A 262 3.84 -9.78 4.03
C PHE A 262 2.39 -9.31 4.29
N LEU A 263 2.05 -8.06 3.98
CA LEU A 263 0.68 -7.53 4.15
C LEU A 263 -0.32 -8.24 3.22
N ARG A 264 0.09 -8.58 1.99
CA ARG A 264 -0.72 -9.40 1.08
C ARG A 264 -1.01 -10.77 1.68
N GLY A 265 0.01 -11.45 2.21
CA GLY A 265 -0.18 -12.74 2.89
C GLY A 265 -1.14 -12.68 4.09
N LEU A 266 -1.17 -11.56 4.83
CA LEU A 266 -2.17 -11.35 5.89
C LEU A 266 -3.58 -11.15 5.30
N ASN A 267 -3.69 -10.40 4.21
CA ASN A 267 -4.96 -10.18 3.54
C ASN A 267 -5.53 -11.48 2.97
N GLU A 268 -4.71 -12.33 2.35
CA GLU A 268 -5.09 -13.68 1.88
C GLU A 268 -5.59 -14.59 3.02
N GLN A 269 -5.17 -14.34 4.26
CA GLN A 269 -5.69 -15.00 5.46
C GLN A 269 -7.00 -14.37 5.99
N GLY A 270 -7.57 -13.39 5.29
CA GLY A 270 -8.84 -12.76 5.59
C GLY A 270 -8.75 -11.46 6.39
N VAL A 271 -7.57 -10.95 6.69
CA VAL A 271 -7.41 -9.64 7.36
C VAL A 271 -7.72 -8.54 6.37
N THR A 272 -8.62 -7.62 6.73
CA THR A 272 -8.90 -6.42 5.93
C THR A 272 -7.78 -5.41 6.13
N VAL A 273 -7.25 -4.85 5.03
CA VAL A 273 -6.08 -3.96 5.07
C VAL A 273 -6.41 -2.61 4.45
N VAL A 274 -6.21 -1.54 5.21
CA VAL A 274 -6.32 -0.16 4.74
C VAL A 274 -4.94 0.49 4.81
N MET A 275 -4.47 1.03 3.70
CA MET A 275 -3.19 1.72 3.62
C MET A 275 -3.38 3.19 3.31
N ILE A 276 -2.91 4.05 4.19
CA ILE A 276 -2.77 5.48 3.90
C ILE A 276 -1.41 5.65 3.25
N THR A 277 -1.36 6.13 2.02
CA THR A 277 -0.10 6.28 1.29
C THR A 277 -0.11 7.44 0.30
N HIS A 278 1.08 7.95 0.00
CA HIS A 278 1.34 8.84 -1.12
C HIS A 278 2.15 8.15 -2.24
N ASP A 279 2.42 6.86 -2.09
CA ASP A 279 3.12 6.05 -3.10
C ASP A 279 2.10 5.46 -4.08
N MET A 280 2.04 6.05 -5.28
CA MET A 280 1.11 5.63 -6.34
C MET A 280 1.46 4.26 -6.92
N HIS A 281 2.73 3.84 -6.83
CA HIS A 281 3.13 2.50 -7.25
C HIS A 281 2.60 1.44 -6.28
N LEU A 282 2.70 1.70 -4.96
CA LEU A 282 2.13 0.85 -3.93
C LEU A 282 0.62 0.69 -4.14
N MET A 283 -0.07 1.82 -4.31
CA MET A 283 -1.50 1.81 -4.57
C MET A 283 -1.84 0.93 -5.78
N LEU A 284 -1.16 1.14 -6.90
CA LEU A 284 -1.45 0.45 -8.14
C LEU A 284 -1.15 -1.05 -8.07
N GLU A 285 -0.04 -1.44 -7.43
CA GLU A 285 0.40 -2.84 -7.39
C GLU A 285 -0.34 -3.68 -6.37
N TYR A 286 -0.75 -3.11 -5.23
CA TYR A 286 -1.23 -3.90 -4.11
C TYR A 286 -2.70 -3.68 -3.76
N THR A 287 -3.29 -2.54 -4.15
CA THR A 287 -4.69 -2.26 -3.80
C THR A 287 -5.58 -2.17 -5.03
N PRO A 288 -6.62 -3.02 -5.13
CA PRO A 288 -7.57 -2.95 -6.25
C PRO A 288 -8.43 -1.68 -6.22
N ARG A 289 -8.58 -1.03 -5.04
CA ARG A 289 -9.46 0.10 -4.82
C ARG A 289 -8.76 1.22 -4.06
N ALA A 290 -9.07 2.46 -4.42
CA ALA A 290 -8.53 3.65 -3.80
C ALA A 290 -9.64 4.66 -3.44
N LEU A 291 -9.54 5.18 -2.22
CA LEU A 291 -10.33 6.31 -1.72
C LEU A 291 -9.48 7.57 -1.84
N VAL A 292 -9.92 8.53 -2.66
CA VAL A 292 -9.17 9.75 -2.93
C VAL A 292 -9.69 10.90 -2.11
N PHE A 293 -8.81 11.48 -1.30
CA PHE A 293 -9.13 12.59 -0.41
C PHE A 293 -8.52 13.91 -0.89
N CYS A 294 -9.32 14.96 -0.90
CA CYS A 294 -8.89 16.32 -1.16
C CYS A 294 -9.64 17.28 -0.23
N ASP A 295 -8.91 18.19 0.44
CA ASP A 295 -9.47 19.24 1.30
C ASP A 295 -10.55 18.75 2.28
N GLY A 296 -10.31 17.61 2.92
CA GLY A 296 -11.21 17.03 3.90
C GLY A 296 -12.46 16.36 3.31
N GLN A 297 -12.50 16.12 2.01
CA GLN A 297 -13.60 15.45 1.32
C GLN A 297 -13.10 14.16 0.63
N LEU A 298 -13.98 13.17 0.53
CA LEU A 298 -13.81 12.01 -0.33
C LEU A 298 -14.30 12.39 -1.74
N ILE A 299 -13.36 12.56 -2.68
CA ILE A 299 -13.68 13.01 -4.03
C ILE A 299 -13.80 11.88 -5.05
N ALA A 300 -13.24 10.70 -4.74
CA ALA A 300 -13.40 9.51 -5.57
C ALA A 300 -13.24 8.23 -4.74
N ASP A 301 -13.95 7.18 -5.17
CA ASP A 301 -13.92 5.81 -4.68
C ASP A 301 -13.98 4.89 -5.90
N ARG A 302 -12.81 4.46 -6.41
CA ARG A 302 -12.66 3.76 -7.68
C ARG A 302 -11.51 2.75 -7.65
N SER A 303 -11.33 1.99 -8.74
CA SER A 303 -10.12 1.18 -8.92
C SER A 303 -8.86 2.04 -8.91
N ALA A 304 -7.75 1.50 -8.44
CA ALA A 304 -6.47 2.22 -8.42
C ALA A 304 -6.03 2.64 -9.84
N ALA A 305 -6.33 1.79 -10.84
CA ALA A 305 -6.06 2.10 -12.24
C ALA A 305 -6.91 3.27 -12.74
N ALA A 306 -8.23 3.28 -12.45
CA ALA A 306 -9.13 4.37 -12.81
C ALA A 306 -8.70 5.71 -12.21
N VAL A 307 -8.25 5.70 -10.94
CA VAL A 307 -7.74 6.91 -10.27
C VAL A 307 -6.49 7.46 -10.98
N LEU A 308 -5.54 6.60 -11.37
CA LEU A 308 -4.28 7.03 -12.00
C LEU A 308 -4.38 7.22 -13.52
N CYS A 309 -5.56 6.99 -14.10
CA CYS A 309 -5.87 7.26 -15.50
C CYS A 309 -6.82 8.48 -15.68
N ASP A 310 -7.17 9.18 -14.60
CA ASP A 310 -8.05 10.35 -14.60
C ASP A 310 -7.21 11.63 -14.35
N PRO A 311 -6.89 12.43 -15.39
CA PRO A 311 -6.03 13.60 -15.24
C PRO A 311 -6.63 14.70 -14.34
N GLU A 312 -7.97 14.88 -14.34
CA GLU A 312 -8.62 15.89 -13.50
C GLU A 312 -8.51 15.51 -12.03
N LEU A 313 -8.73 14.24 -11.71
CA LEU A 313 -8.60 13.71 -10.35
C LEU A 313 -7.15 13.76 -9.85
N ILE A 314 -6.20 13.42 -10.72
CA ILE A 314 -4.75 13.49 -10.42
C ILE A 314 -4.35 14.91 -10.06
N GLU A 315 -4.77 15.91 -10.83
CA GLU A 315 -4.47 17.33 -10.57
C GLU A 315 -5.12 17.79 -9.26
N GLN A 316 -6.40 17.50 -9.07
CA GLN A 316 -7.16 17.91 -7.88
C GLN A 316 -6.58 17.33 -6.58
N ALA A 317 -6.22 16.06 -6.58
CA ALA A 317 -5.69 15.36 -5.40
C ALA A 317 -4.17 15.45 -5.27
N ALA A 318 -3.48 16.15 -6.19
CA ALA A 318 -2.02 16.24 -6.29
C ALA A 318 -1.35 14.84 -6.29
N LEU A 319 -1.92 13.91 -7.04
CA LEU A 319 -1.37 12.59 -7.27
C LEU A 319 -0.37 12.62 -8.44
N LYS A 320 0.31 11.52 -8.65
CA LYS A 320 1.21 11.37 -9.80
C LYS A 320 0.65 10.32 -10.75
N GLU A 321 0.51 10.71 -12.01
CA GLU A 321 0.08 9.82 -13.08
C GLU A 321 1.02 8.60 -13.22
N THR A 322 0.47 7.45 -13.59
CA THR A 322 1.31 6.29 -13.87
C THR A 322 1.92 6.37 -15.26
N SER A 323 3.20 5.99 -15.39
CA SER A 323 3.88 5.94 -16.68
C SER A 323 3.26 4.93 -17.67
N LEU A 324 2.43 4.00 -17.18
CA LEU A 324 1.64 3.08 -18.00
C LEU A 324 0.53 3.81 -18.75
N PHE A 325 -0.15 4.76 -18.09
CA PHE A 325 -1.18 5.59 -18.71
C PHE A 325 -0.61 6.41 -19.86
N THR A 326 0.53 7.07 -19.63
CA THR A 326 1.23 7.82 -20.66
C THR A 326 1.66 6.92 -21.83
N LEU A 327 2.20 5.72 -21.54
CA LEU A 327 2.57 4.74 -22.57
C LEU A 327 1.36 4.30 -23.39
N ALA A 328 0.23 3.95 -22.75
CA ALA A 328 -1.00 3.54 -23.42
C ALA A 328 -1.49 4.63 -24.39
N ASN A 329 -1.57 5.89 -23.92
CA ASN A 329 -2.00 7.02 -24.74
C ASN A 329 -1.07 7.25 -25.95
N ARG A 330 0.24 7.18 -25.76
CA ARG A 330 1.22 7.33 -26.85
C ARG A 330 1.13 6.23 -27.90
N CYS A 331 0.74 5.03 -27.50
CA CYS A 331 0.54 3.89 -28.41
C CYS A 331 -0.89 3.79 -28.96
N GLY A 332 -1.81 4.70 -28.60
CA GLY A 332 -3.21 4.63 -29.02
C GLY A 332 -3.96 3.43 -28.46
N ILE A 333 -3.55 2.90 -27.29
CA ILE A 333 -4.24 1.81 -26.60
C ILE A 333 -5.38 2.38 -25.77
N ALA A 334 -6.60 1.95 -26.04
CA ALA A 334 -7.79 2.39 -25.36
C ALA A 334 -8.71 1.19 -24.99
N PRO A 335 -9.34 1.18 -23.81
CA PRO A 335 -9.15 2.14 -22.70
C PRO A 335 -7.77 2.00 -22.04
N ALA A 336 -7.15 3.13 -21.67
CA ALA A 336 -5.85 3.10 -21.00
C ALA A 336 -5.93 2.46 -19.60
N GLU A 337 -7.06 2.54 -18.92
CA GLU A 337 -7.35 1.87 -17.64
C GLU A 337 -7.21 0.35 -17.79
N ASP A 338 -7.82 -0.26 -18.82
CA ASP A 338 -7.69 -1.70 -19.09
C ASP A 338 -6.23 -2.10 -19.31
N PHE A 339 -5.43 -1.26 -19.97
CA PHE A 339 -4.01 -1.52 -20.16
C PHE A 339 -3.26 -1.59 -18.83
N VAL A 340 -3.54 -0.65 -17.92
CA VAL A 340 -2.95 -0.60 -16.60
C VAL A 340 -3.37 -1.82 -15.78
N GLU A 341 -4.65 -2.17 -15.75
CA GLU A 341 -5.16 -3.31 -14.98
C GLU A 341 -4.59 -4.64 -15.46
N ARG A 342 -4.57 -4.88 -16.77
CA ARG A 342 -4.00 -6.10 -17.37
C ARG A 342 -2.50 -6.18 -17.13
N PHE A 343 -1.78 -5.07 -17.24
CA PHE A 343 -0.36 -5.03 -16.92
C PHE A 343 -0.10 -5.44 -15.46
N ILE A 344 -0.84 -4.86 -14.50
CA ILE A 344 -0.65 -5.17 -13.08
C ILE A 344 -0.97 -6.65 -12.80
N ALA A 345 -2.01 -7.20 -13.41
CA ALA A 345 -2.33 -8.63 -13.27
C ALA A 345 -1.19 -9.51 -13.80
N ALA A 346 -0.69 -9.23 -15.00
CA ALA A 346 0.41 -9.97 -15.61
C ALA A 346 1.72 -9.84 -14.83
N ASP A 347 2.05 -8.63 -14.34
CA ASP A 347 3.26 -8.37 -13.54
C ASP A 347 3.25 -9.14 -12.22
N ARG A 348 2.08 -9.27 -11.59
CA ARG A 348 1.89 -10.08 -10.38
C ARG A 348 2.14 -11.57 -10.64
N GLU A 349 1.66 -12.11 -11.76
CA GLU A 349 1.90 -13.51 -12.14
C GLU A 349 3.39 -13.77 -12.37
N VAL A 350 4.08 -12.88 -13.08
CA VAL A 350 5.53 -13.01 -13.35
C VAL A 350 6.38 -12.95 -12.08
N ARG A 351 5.96 -12.14 -11.09
CA ARG A 351 6.68 -12.00 -9.81
C ARG A 351 6.32 -13.06 -8.77
N ALA A 352 5.26 -13.84 -8.99
CA ALA A 352 4.87 -14.88 -8.05
C ALA A 352 6.00 -15.91 -7.85
N PRO A 353 6.36 -16.27 -6.61
CA PRO A 353 7.40 -17.25 -6.38
C PRO A 353 6.95 -18.63 -6.89
N GLY A 354 7.53 -19.10 -7.99
CA GLY A 354 7.25 -20.42 -8.57
C GLY A 354 7.08 -20.49 -10.08
N CYS A 355 7.22 -19.39 -10.82
CA CYS A 355 7.32 -19.41 -12.28
C CYS A 355 8.78 -19.43 -12.76
#